data_a4d23cc71c3442e7bfda7245fa7f5d33
#
_entry.id   a4d23cc71c3442e7bfda7245fa7f5d33
#
_cell.length_a   1.000
_cell.length_b   1.000
_cell.length_c   1.000
_cell.angle_alpha   90.00
_cell.angle_beta   90.00
_cell.angle_gamma   90.00
#
_symmetry.space_group_name_H-M   'P 1'
#
loop_
_entity.id
_entity.type
_entity.pdbx_description
1 polymer ?
#
loop_
_entity_poly.entity_id
_entity_poly.type
_entity_poly.pdbx_seq_one_letter_code
_entity_poly.pdbx_strand_id
1 'polypeptide(L)'
;MTPALFDGIELLVDLPAYQLRAGTLGAVVHVHSDATYEVEFTNEEGETTALCPLAAEQFLVVWQAETRSWLPLAEHIAALVTHLPEDAGREVLDFARFLHERRQRQHTTSSTQSGT
;
A
#
# COMPACT_ATOMS: atom_id res chain seq x y z
N MET A 1 -11.24 -0.49 7.13
CA MET A 1 -11.91 0.11 5.95
C MET A 1 -12.47 -1.00 5.08
N THR A 2 -13.75 -0.97 4.79
CA THR A 2 -14.40 -1.97 3.95
C THR A 2 -14.16 -1.64 2.48
N PRO A 3 -13.61 -2.56 1.69
CA PRO A 3 -13.43 -2.31 0.26
C PRO A 3 -14.76 -2.06 -0.44
N ALA A 4 -14.76 -1.15 -1.40
CA ALA A 4 -15.94 -0.80 -2.17
C ALA A 4 -15.67 -0.94 -3.67
N LEU A 5 -16.74 -0.98 -4.45
CA LEU A 5 -16.64 -1.07 -5.91
C LEU A 5 -15.78 0.08 -6.46
N PHE A 6 -14.86 -0.26 -7.34
CA PHE A 6 -13.91 0.64 -8.02
C PHE A 6 -12.79 1.19 -7.14
N ASP A 7 -12.68 0.75 -5.89
CA ASP A 7 -11.52 1.10 -5.08
C ASP A 7 -10.25 0.53 -5.70
N GLY A 8 -9.17 1.29 -5.63
CA GLY A 8 -7.84 0.84 -6.01
C GLY A 8 -7.20 0.09 -4.86
N ILE A 9 -6.53 -1.02 -5.16
CA ILE A 9 -5.94 -1.87 -4.14
C ILE A 9 -4.47 -2.16 -4.43
N GLU A 10 -3.75 -2.50 -3.38
CA GLU A 10 -2.40 -3.04 -3.46
C GLU A 10 -2.46 -4.47 -2.94
N LEU A 11 -1.93 -5.40 -3.73
CA LEU A 11 -1.89 -6.81 -3.37
C LEU A 11 -0.89 -7.03 -2.23
N LEU A 12 -1.31 -7.75 -1.19
CA LEU A 12 -0.45 -8.03 -0.02
C LEU A 12 0.24 -9.39 -0.12
N VAL A 13 -0.19 -10.24 -1.04
CA VAL A 13 0.31 -11.62 -1.19
C VAL A 13 0.71 -11.86 -2.62
N ASP A 14 1.60 -12.82 -2.83
CA ASP A 14 1.91 -13.29 -4.18
C ASP A 14 0.81 -14.21 -4.67
N LEU A 15 0.47 -14.11 -5.95
CA LEU A 15 -0.51 -14.98 -6.60
C LEU A 15 0.17 -15.61 -7.82
N PRO A 16 0.96 -16.69 -7.62
CA PRO A 16 1.73 -17.29 -8.71
C PRO A 16 0.87 -17.81 -9.86
N ALA A 17 -0.34 -18.28 -9.57
CA ALA A 17 -1.27 -18.77 -10.59
C ALA A 17 -1.65 -17.69 -11.60
N TYR A 18 -1.57 -16.41 -11.20
CA TYR A 18 -1.89 -15.26 -12.05
C TYR A 18 -0.64 -14.48 -12.44
N GLN A 19 0.55 -14.95 -12.03
CA GLN A 19 1.82 -14.25 -12.26
C GLN A 19 1.84 -12.84 -11.65
N LEU A 20 1.22 -12.72 -10.47
CA LEU A 20 1.15 -11.45 -9.73
C LEU A 20 1.95 -11.54 -8.44
N ARG A 21 2.58 -10.44 -8.07
CA ARG A 21 3.36 -10.32 -6.83
C ARG A 21 2.72 -9.32 -5.88
N ALA A 22 3.00 -9.48 -4.59
CA ALA A 22 2.66 -8.49 -3.58
C ALA A 22 3.17 -7.12 -4.03
N GLY A 23 2.38 -6.08 -3.80
CA GLY A 23 2.69 -4.73 -4.25
C GLY A 23 2.04 -4.33 -5.57
N THR A 24 1.49 -5.29 -6.31
CA THR A 24 0.81 -4.99 -7.58
C THR A 24 -0.49 -4.27 -7.31
N LEU A 25 -0.78 -3.25 -8.13
CA LEU A 25 -2.00 -2.46 -8.00
C LEU A 25 -3.10 -3.03 -8.88
N GLY A 26 -4.32 -2.99 -8.36
CA GLY A 26 -5.51 -3.43 -9.08
C GLY A 26 -6.73 -2.62 -8.67
N ALA A 27 -7.90 -3.01 -9.14
CA ALA A 27 -9.15 -2.32 -8.83
C ALA A 27 -10.26 -3.32 -8.56
N VAL A 28 -11.11 -3.02 -7.57
CA VAL A 28 -12.28 -3.82 -7.26
C VAL A 28 -13.32 -3.58 -8.34
N VAL A 29 -13.69 -4.64 -9.08
CA VAL A 29 -14.70 -4.53 -10.15
C VAL A 29 -16.02 -5.20 -9.80
N HIS A 30 -16.05 -5.99 -8.73
CA HIS A 30 -17.28 -6.59 -8.24
C HIS A 30 -17.13 -6.98 -6.77
N VAL A 31 -18.19 -6.78 -5.99
CA VAL A 31 -18.23 -7.18 -4.57
C VAL A 31 -19.26 -8.29 -4.45
N HIS A 32 -18.81 -9.49 -4.07
CA HIS A 32 -19.69 -10.64 -3.90
C HIS A 32 -20.33 -10.66 -2.53
N SER A 33 -21.48 -11.32 -2.40
CA SER A 33 -22.24 -11.37 -1.15
C SER A 33 -21.54 -12.16 -0.05
N ASP A 34 -20.56 -12.99 -0.38
CA ASP A 34 -19.80 -13.80 0.58
C ASP A 34 -18.52 -13.10 1.07
N ALA A 35 -18.44 -11.78 0.91
CA ALA A 35 -17.27 -10.96 1.27
C ALA A 35 -16.03 -11.29 0.46
N THR A 36 -16.21 -11.76 -0.77
CA THR A 36 -15.18 -11.96 -1.75
C THR A 36 -15.23 -10.81 -2.74
N TYR A 37 -14.08 -10.39 -3.23
CA TYR A 37 -13.97 -9.24 -4.13
C TYR A 37 -13.33 -9.70 -5.43
N GLU A 38 -13.95 -9.34 -6.56
CA GLU A 38 -13.31 -9.52 -7.87
C GLU A 38 -12.38 -8.34 -8.10
N VAL A 39 -11.11 -8.60 -8.31
CA VAL A 39 -10.10 -7.57 -8.51
C VAL A 39 -9.49 -7.73 -9.90
N GLU A 40 -9.51 -6.63 -10.64
CA GLU A 40 -8.95 -6.58 -11.99
C GLU A 40 -7.54 -5.98 -11.93
N PHE A 41 -6.60 -6.64 -12.60
CA PHE A 41 -5.24 -6.14 -12.77
C PHE A 41 -5.03 -5.86 -14.25
N THR A 42 -4.40 -4.72 -14.57
CA THR A 42 -4.17 -4.28 -15.94
C THR A 42 -2.69 -4.02 -16.17
N ASN A 43 -2.29 -4.08 -17.44
CA ASN A 43 -0.93 -3.69 -17.84
C ASN A 43 -0.87 -2.18 -18.11
N GLU A 44 0.28 -1.69 -18.57
CA GLU A 44 0.50 -0.27 -18.85
C GLU A 44 -0.39 0.25 -19.97
N GLU A 45 -0.85 -0.62 -20.88
CA GLU A 45 -1.75 -0.24 -21.97
C GLU A 45 -3.23 -0.27 -21.55
N GLY A 46 -3.53 -0.62 -20.30
CA GLY A 46 -4.89 -0.68 -19.80
C GLY A 46 -5.61 -1.99 -20.12
N GLU A 47 -4.90 -2.98 -20.63
CA GLU A 47 -5.49 -4.28 -20.93
C GLU A 47 -5.55 -5.14 -19.67
N THR A 48 -6.66 -5.85 -19.47
CA THR A 48 -6.82 -6.76 -18.34
C THR A 48 -5.85 -7.93 -18.45
N THR A 49 -4.97 -8.07 -17.46
CA THR A 49 -4.01 -9.17 -17.40
C THR A 49 -4.49 -10.28 -16.48
N ALA A 50 -5.32 -9.96 -15.49
CA ALA A 50 -5.87 -10.94 -14.56
C ALA A 50 -7.15 -10.41 -13.93
N LEU A 51 -8.04 -11.33 -13.59
CA LEU A 51 -9.27 -11.06 -12.83
C LEU A 51 -9.33 -12.11 -11.74
N CYS A 52 -9.18 -11.69 -10.49
CA CYS A 52 -8.97 -12.60 -9.37
C CYS A 52 -10.01 -12.42 -8.28
N PRO A 53 -10.60 -13.50 -7.77
CA PRO A 53 -11.41 -13.42 -6.56
C PRO A 53 -10.46 -13.37 -5.35
N LEU A 54 -10.59 -12.35 -4.52
CA LEU A 54 -9.73 -12.13 -3.37
C LEU A 54 -10.54 -11.89 -2.11
N ALA A 55 -10.02 -12.35 -0.97
CA ALA A 55 -10.53 -11.99 0.34
C ALA A 55 -9.93 -10.65 0.76
N ALA A 56 -10.60 -9.95 1.67
CA ALA A 56 -10.15 -8.64 2.13
C ALA A 56 -8.75 -8.65 2.75
N GLU A 57 -8.35 -9.79 3.34
CA GLU A 57 -7.04 -9.93 3.98
C GLU A 57 -5.88 -10.02 2.98
N GLN A 58 -6.18 -10.21 1.71
CA GLN A 58 -5.16 -10.39 0.68
C GLN A 58 -4.75 -9.08 0.01
N PHE A 59 -5.42 -7.99 0.32
CA PHE A 59 -5.12 -6.70 -0.29
C PHE A 59 -5.41 -5.54 0.64
N LEU A 60 -4.91 -4.37 0.27
CA LEU A 60 -5.07 -3.12 1.00
C LEU A 60 -5.69 -2.09 0.07
N VAL A 61 -6.74 -1.38 0.52
CA VAL A 61 -7.32 -0.28 -0.25
C VAL A 61 -6.36 0.91 -0.17
N VAL A 62 -5.88 1.37 -1.33
CA VAL A 62 -4.93 2.48 -1.41
C VAL A 62 -5.51 3.70 -2.12
N TRP A 63 -6.63 3.54 -2.82
CA TRP A 63 -7.35 4.61 -3.48
C TRP A 63 -8.84 4.38 -3.29
N GLN A 64 -9.52 5.39 -2.75
CA GLN A 64 -10.95 5.30 -2.50
C GLN A 64 -11.73 5.95 -3.63
N ALA A 65 -12.61 5.16 -4.28
CA ALA A 65 -13.41 5.64 -5.39
C ALA A 65 -14.42 6.70 -4.94
N GLU A 66 -14.99 6.55 -3.75
CA GLU A 66 -15.99 7.47 -3.22
C GLU A 66 -15.46 8.90 -3.10
N THR A 67 -14.26 9.05 -2.58
CA THR A 67 -13.62 10.35 -2.36
C THR A 67 -12.64 10.72 -3.46
N ARG A 68 -12.34 9.78 -4.38
CA ARG A 68 -11.36 9.92 -5.45
C ARG A 68 -10.00 10.37 -4.91
N SER A 69 -9.58 9.75 -3.82
CA SER A 69 -8.35 10.14 -3.15
C SER A 69 -7.51 8.94 -2.78
N TRP A 70 -6.20 9.14 -2.85
CA TRP A 70 -5.24 8.14 -2.39
C TRP A 70 -5.16 8.14 -0.88
N LEU A 71 -4.87 6.96 -0.32
CA LEU A 71 -4.56 6.84 1.09
C LEU A 71 -3.33 7.70 1.40
N PRO A 72 -3.37 8.58 2.42
CA PRO A 72 -2.20 9.36 2.80
C PRO A 72 -1.00 8.46 3.09
N LEU A 73 0.19 8.93 2.76
CA LEU A 73 1.41 8.11 2.88
C LEU A 73 1.60 7.51 4.27
N ALA A 74 1.40 8.32 5.32
CA ALA A 74 1.56 7.83 6.70
C ALA A 74 0.56 6.71 7.02
N GLU A 75 -0.67 6.84 6.54
CA GLU A 75 -1.70 5.81 6.74
C GLU A 75 -1.38 4.56 5.94
N HIS A 76 -0.82 4.71 4.74
CA HIS A 76 -0.40 3.59 3.91
C HIS A 76 0.70 2.79 4.62
N ILE A 77 1.70 3.49 5.15
CA ILE A 77 2.79 2.86 5.91
C ILE A 77 2.23 2.12 7.13
N ALA A 78 1.37 2.78 7.89
CA ALA A 78 0.77 2.17 9.08
C ALA A 78 -0.03 0.91 8.74
N ALA A 79 -0.79 0.96 7.64
CA ALA A 79 -1.59 -0.18 7.21
C ALA A 79 -0.69 -1.37 6.81
N LEU A 80 0.40 -1.12 6.09
CA LEU A 80 1.33 -2.17 5.73
C LEU A 80 1.99 -2.78 6.97
N VAL A 81 2.39 -1.95 7.92
CA VAL A 81 3.04 -2.42 9.15
C VAL A 81 2.13 -3.34 9.96
N THR A 82 0.81 -3.10 9.96
CA THR A 82 -0.11 -3.99 10.68
C THR A 82 -0.14 -5.41 10.14
N HIS A 83 0.33 -5.61 8.91
CA HIS A 83 0.41 -6.94 8.28
C HIS A 83 1.78 -7.59 8.44
N LEU A 84 2.72 -6.93 9.15
CA LEU A 84 4.04 -7.46 9.40
C LEU A 84 4.10 -8.11 10.79
N PRO A 85 4.93 -9.14 10.98
CA PRO A 85 5.20 -9.62 12.33
C PRO A 85 5.94 -8.55 13.12
N GLU A 86 5.91 -8.66 14.45
CA GLU A 86 6.44 -7.61 15.32
C GLU A 86 7.92 -7.30 15.07
N ASP A 87 8.74 -8.33 14.83
CA ASP A 87 10.17 -8.13 14.57
C ASP A 87 10.40 -7.31 13.30
N ALA A 88 9.64 -7.57 12.24
CA ALA A 88 9.72 -6.77 11.02
C ALA A 88 9.20 -5.35 11.24
N GLY A 89 8.16 -5.19 12.04
CA GLY A 89 7.65 -3.87 12.42
C GLY A 89 8.70 -3.04 13.14
N ARG A 90 9.52 -3.67 13.99
CA ARG A 90 10.62 -2.99 14.68
C ARG A 90 11.70 -2.52 13.70
N GLU A 91 11.95 -3.31 12.66
CA GLU A 91 12.89 -2.89 11.61
C GLU A 91 12.38 -1.64 10.87
N VAL A 92 11.07 -1.58 10.61
CA VAL A 92 10.47 -0.40 10.00
C VAL A 92 10.65 0.82 10.90
N LEU A 93 10.40 0.65 12.20
CA LEU A 93 10.59 1.74 13.18
C LEU A 93 12.04 2.20 13.21
N ASP A 94 12.98 1.28 13.23
CA ASP A 94 14.41 1.61 13.26
C ASP A 94 14.81 2.36 11.99
N PHE A 95 14.33 1.94 10.83
CA PHE A 95 14.61 2.64 9.58
C PHE A 95 14.01 4.04 9.57
N ALA A 96 12.78 4.19 10.07
CA ALA A 96 12.14 5.50 10.17
C ALA A 96 12.94 6.42 11.09
N ARG A 97 13.42 5.91 12.24
CA ARG A 97 14.26 6.66 13.15
C ARG A 97 15.57 7.08 12.49
N PHE A 98 16.19 6.16 11.76
CA PHE A 98 17.42 6.45 11.02
C PHE A 98 17.20 7.61 10.05
N LEU A 99 16.12 7.58 9.29
CA LEU A 99 15.81 8.65 8.34
C LEU A 99 15.56 9.98 9.05
N HIS A 100 14.83 9.94 10.17
CA HIS A 100 14.55 11.14 10.96
C HIS A 100 15.83 11.76 11.50
N GLU A 101 16.70 10.95 12.09
CA GLU A 101 17.98 11.42 12.65
C GLU A 101 18.87 11.99 11.55
N ARG A 102 18.93 11.33 10.40
CA ARG A 102 19.72 11.80 9.27
C ARG A 102 19.25 13.16 8.80
N ARG A 103 17.94 13.37 8.73
CA ARG A 103 17.35 14.65 8.35
C ARG A 103 17.67 15.74 9.37
N GLN A 104 17.60 15.42 10.66
CA GLN A 104 17.92 16.38 11.73
C GLN A 104 19.37 16.82 11.66
N ARG A 105 20.31 15.89 11.44
CA ARG A 105 21.73 16.24 11.31
C ARG A 105 21.97 17.13 10.11
N GLN A 106 21.37 16.85 8.96
CA GLN A 106 21.48 17.67 7.77
C GLN A 106 20.94 19.08 8.02
N HIS A 107 19.78 19.16 8.67
CA HIS A 107 19.14 20.43 8.99
C HIS A 107 19.97 21.24 9.98
N THR A 108 20.49 20.60 11.03
CA THR A 108 21.32 21.27 12.05
C THR A 108 22.60 21.81 11.41
N THR A 109 23.25 21.02 10.55
CA THR A 109 24.46 21.45 9.85
C THR A 109 24.18 22.67 8.98
N SER A 110 23.09 22.65 8.21
CA SER A 110 22.69 23.78 7.38
C SER A 110 22.39 25.04 8.20
N SER A 111 21.66 24.87 9.31
CA SER A 111 21.34 25.99 10.21
C SER A 111 22.59 26.59 10.82
N THR A 112 23.53 25.77 11.24
CA THR A 112 24.81 26.23 11.81
C THR A 112 25.59 27.04 10.79
N GLN A 113 25.67 26.54 9.55
CA GLN A 113 26.39 27.23 8.49
C GLN A 113 25.73 28.56 8.14
N SER A 114 24.44 28.62 8.11
CA SER A 114 23.71 29.85 7.77
C SER A 114 23.65 30.82 8.96
N GLY A 115 23.76 30.33 10.17
CA GLY A 115 23.69 31.14 11.39
C GLY A 115 24.94 31.88 11.74
N THR A 116 26.02 31.57 11.07
CA THR A 116 27.28 32.25 11.28
C THR A 116 27.60 33.21 10.17
#